data_de62a2929152df397bd66bb2202dcb32
#
_entry.id   de62a2929152df397bd66bb2202dcb32
#
_cell.length_a   1.000
_cell.length_b   1.000
_cell.length_c   1.000
_cell.angle_alpha   90.00
_cell.angle_beta   90.00
_cell.angle_gamma   90.00
#
_symmetry.space_group_name_H-M   'P 1'
#
loop_
_entity.id
_entity.type
_entity.pdbx_description
1 polymer ?
#
loop_
_entity_poly.entity_id
_entity_poly.type
_entity_poly.pdbx_seq_one_letter_code
_entity_poly.pdbx_strand_id
1 'polypeptide(L)'
;LQDLKVNFMASIPIVSSSIALSLGAAINQKRLKLNKVTVVFIGDASLEEGIFFECANFASLHKLPILFACENNLFSVYTPIKERQIDSNFKRYADAFKIPYKRVDGNNIENVFNVSKKIIKNIKNGKGPHFIQMDTYRHLEHCGPNEDDHLNYRNKNEVSFWKKKDPLKVLENKLLKKYKREKLSYMKKTIDRKIDKIFSNVLKEKYPTPNDAKKFVYAE
;
A
#
# COMPACT_ATOMS: atom_id res chain seq x y z
N LEU A 1 -3.74 10.55 8.20
CA LEU A 1 -2.46 11.25 7.97
C LEU A 1 -2.41 11.81 6.56
N GLN A 2 -1.79 12.99 6.39
CA GLN A 2 -1.64 13.67 5.10
C GLN A 2 -0.33 14.47 5.08
N ASP A 3 0.36 14.47 3.93
CA ASP A 3 1.48 15.38 3.65
C ASP A 3 1.52 15.70 2.15
N LEU A 4 0.88 16.77 1.76
CA LEU A 4 0.76 17.18 0.35
C LEU A 4 2.10 17.62 -0.26
N LYS A 5 3.09 18.02 0.57
CA LYS A 5 4.42 18.42 0.08
C LYS A 5 5.17 17.25 -0.57
N VAL A 6 4.90 16.03 -0.13
CA VAL A 6 5.47 14.80 -0.71
C VAL A 6 4.45 14.02 -1.54
N ASN A 7 3.33 14.62 -1.90
CA ASN A 7 2.21 14.00 -2.62
C ASN A 7 1.57 12.82 -1.87
N PHE A 8 1.68 12.78 -0.54
CA PHE A 8 0.97 11.83 0.30
C PHE A 8 -0.40 12.41 0.65
N MET A 9 -1.44 11.96 -0.06
CA MET A 9 -2.75 12.58 0.00
C MET A 9 -3.55 12.20 1.23
N ALA A 10 -3.56 10.94 1.62
CA ALA A 10 -4.26 10.48 2.81
C ALA A 10 -3.86 9.07 3.23
N SER A 11 -3.91 8.80 4.54
CA SER A 11 -3.99 7.48 5.14
C SER A 11 -5.17 7.47 6.10
N ILE A 12 -6.10 6.52 5.92
CA ILE A 12 -7.39 6.49 6.58
C ILE A 12 -7.60 5.12 7.20
N PRO A 13 -8.09 5.02 8.45
CA PRO A 13 -8.31 3.74 9.11
C PRO A 13 -9.57 3.01 8.63
N ILE A 14 -10.52 3.72 8.02
CA ILE A 14 -11.76 3.11 7.50
C ILE A 14 -11.41 2.35 6.23
N VAL A 15 -11.67 1.04 6.23
CA VAL A 15 -11.36 0.14 5.10
C VAL A 15 -11.97 0.67 3.81
N SER A 16 -11.17 0.66 2.75
CA SER A 16 -11.54 1.08 1.38
C SER A 16 -11.89 2.55 1.16
N SER A 17 -12.01 3.39 2.19
CA SER A 17 -12.31 4.84 2.01
C SER A 17 -11.25 5.56 1.18
N SER A 18 -9.98 5.13 1.26
CA SER A 18 -8.89 5.67 0.44
C SER A 18 -9.12 5.47 -1.06
N ILE A 19 -9.91 4.47 -1.47
CA ILE A 19 -10.23 4.19 -2.88
C ILE A 19 -11.06 5.33 -3.46
N ALA A 20 -12.14 5.74 -2.76
CA ALA A 20 -12.99 6.84 -3.20
C ALA A 20 -12.22 8.18 -3.29
N LEU A 21 -11.40 8.47 -2.27
CA LEU A 21 -10.56 9.68 -2.30
C LEU A 21 -9.55 9.67 -3.45
N SER A 22 -8.93 8.51 -3.70
CA SER A 22 -7.98 8.36 -4.82
C SER A 22 -8.65 8.54 -6.18
N LEU A 23 -9.92 8.13 -6.30
CA LEU A 23 -10.72 8.35 -7.50
C LEU A 23 -10.90 9.86 -7.77
N GLY A 24 -11.27 10.64 -6.75
CA GLY A 24 -11.38 12.09 -6.84
C GLY A 24 -10.07 12.75 -7.30
N ALA A 25 -8.95 12.32 -6.72
CA ALA A 25 -7.62 12.78 -7.13
C ALA A 25 -7.31 12.45 -8.59
N ALA A 26 -7.63 11.23 -9.04
CA ALA A 26 -7.40 10.80 -10.42
C ALA A 26 -8.30 11.56 -11.43
N ILE A 27 -9.55 11.86 -11.05
CA ILE A 27 -10.45 12.71 -11.83
C ILE A 27 -9.83 14.09 -12.03
N ASN A 28 -9.37 14.72 -10.96
CA ASN A 28 -8.74 16.03 -11.02
C ASN A 28 -7.49 16.04 -11.92
N GLN A 29 -6.63 15.03 -11.78
CA GLN A 29 -5.44 14.89 -12.61
C GLN A 29 -5.79 14.77 -14.09
N LYS A 30 -6.81 13.99 -14.43
CA LYS A 30 -7.28 13.85 -15.81
C LYS A 30 -7.89 15.15 -16.33
N ARG A 31 -8.74 15.80 -15.54
CA ARG A 31 -9.38 17.08 -15.91
C ARG A 31 -8.36 18.17 -16.20
N LEU A 32 -7.33 18.27 -15.37
CA LEU A 32 -6.25 19.25 -15.52
C LEU A 32 -5.14 18.78 -16.48
N LYS A 33 -5.30 17.64 -17.13
CA LYS A 33 -4.33 17.05 -18.07
C LYS A 33 -2.92 16.92 -17.46
N LEU A 34 -2.84 16.63 -16.17
CA LEU A 34 -1.58 16.45 -15.48
C LEU A 34 -0.97 15.11 -15.87
N ASN A 35 0.33 15.08 -16.16
CA ASN A 35 1.04 13.82 -16.41
C ASN A 35 1.41 13.12 -15.09
N LYS A 36 0.41 12.88 -14.24
CA LYS A 36 0.53 12.25 -12.92
C LYS A 36 -0.31 10.99 -12.86
N VAL A 37 0.01 10.11 -11.91
CA VAL A 37 -0.74 8.88 -11.63
C VAL A 37 -1.09 8.89 -10.15
N THR A 38 -2.34 8.60 -9.82
CA THR A 38 -2.74 8.31 -8.44
C THR A 38 -2.47 6.85 -8.15
N VAL A 39 -1.79 6.57 -7.04
CA VAL A 39 -1.60 5.20 -6.54
C VAL A 39 -2.39 5.06 -5.24
N VAL A 40 -3.27 4.07 -5.16
CA VAL A 40 -3.97 3.71 -3.94
C VAL A 40 -3.50 2.35 -3.46
N PHE A 41 -2.97 2.30 -2.24
CA PHE A 41 -2.61 1.07 -1.56
C PHE A 41 -3.83 0.52 -0.83
N ILE A 42 -4.11 -0.76 -1.04
CA ILE A 42 -5.27 -1.45 -0.46
C ILE A 42 -4.84 -2.84 0.02
N GLY A 43 -5.48 -3.33 1.08
CA GLY A 43 -5.35 -4.73 1.51
C GLY A 43 -6.29 -5.65 0.73
N ASP A 44 -6.10 -6.96 0.88
CA ASP A 44 -6.95 -7.99 0.29
C ASP A 44 -8.43 -7.86 0.72
N ALA A 45 -8.69 -7.53 1.97
CA ALA A 45 -10.04 -7.33 2.49
C ALA A 45 -10.74 -6.08 1.92
N SER A 46 -9.98 -5.10 1.43
CA SER A 46 -10.55 -3.91 0.76
C SER A 46 -11.34 -4.25 -0.51
N LEU A 47 -11.07 -5.42 -1.09
CA LEU A 47 -11.77 -5.90 -2.29
C LEU A 47 -13.15 -6.51 -1.99
N GLU A 48 -13.50 -6.65 -0.72
CA GLU A 48 -14.79 -7.17 -0.26
C GLU A 48 -15.81 -6.06 -0.05
N GLU A 49 -15.34 -4.81 -0.01
CA GLU A 49 -16.17 -3.63 0.16
C GLU A 49 -16.82 -3.17 -1.15
N GLY A 50 -18.11 -2.84 -1.11
CA GLY A 50 -18.86 -2.36 -2.28
C GLY A 50 -18.23 -1.17 -2.99
N ILE A 51 -17.63 -0.24 -2.23
CA ILE A 51 -16.96 0.95 -2.76
C ILE A 51 -15.82 0.63 -3.74
N PHE A 52 -15.14 -0.51 -3.59
CA PHE A 52 -14.14 -0.93 -4.56
C PHE A 52 -14.77 -1.15 -5.94
N PHE A 53 -15.90 -1.86 -6.00
CA PHE A 53 -16.59 -2.19 -7.26
C PHE A 53 -17.09 -0.93 -7.96
N GLU A 54 -17.69 -0.02 -7.21
CA GLU A 54 -18.17 1.28 -7.73
C GLU A 54 -17.01 2.11 -8.32
N CYS A 55 -15.94 2.25 -7.55
CA CYS A 55 -14.77 3.03 -7.97
C CYS A 55 -14.01 2.38 -9.12
N ALA A 56 -13.86 1.06 -9.15
CA ALA A 56 -13.20 0.34 -10.22
C ALA A 56 -13.97 0.48 -11.55
N ASN A 57 -15.30 0.33 -11.50
CA ASN A 57 -16.18 0.56 -12.66
C ASN A 57 -16.02 1.99 -13.19
N PHE A 58 -16.14 3.00 -12.31
CA PHE A 58 -16.02 4.40 -12.69
C PHE A 58 -14.63 4.71 -13.26
N ALA A 59 -13.58 4.24 -12.62
CA ALA A 59 -12.20 4.44 -13.08
C ALA A 59 -11.97 3.85 -14.47
N SER A 60 -12.51 2.65 -14.73
CA SER A 60 -12.41 1.98 -16.04
C SER A 60 -13.19 2.75 -17.11
N LEU A 61 -14.46 3.06 -16.85
CA LEU A 61 -15.34 3.80 -17.76
C LEU A 61 -14.69 5.12 -18.20
N HIS A 62 -14.13 5.84 -17.25
CA HIS A 62 -13.52 7.14 -17.49
C HIS A 62 -12.00 7.07 -17.79
N LYS A 63 -11.41 5.90 -17.95
CA LYS A 63 -9.96 5.72 -18.19
C LYS A 63 -9.10 6.60 -17.28
N LEU A 64 -9.37 6.56 -15.98
CA LEU A 64 -8.68 7.41 -15.01
C LEU A 64 -7.22 6.99 -14.80
N PRO A 65 -6.30 7.94 -14.53
CA PRO A 65 -4.90 7.64 -14.29
C PRO A 65 -4.67 7.13 -12.86
N ILE A 66 -5.17 5.94 -12.55
CA ILE A 66 -5.10 5.32 -11.22
C ILE A 66 -4.47 3.93 -11.28
N LEU A 67 -3.66 3.62 -10.28
CA LEU A 67 -3.13 2.29 -9.99
C LEU A 67 -3.72 1.79 -8.67
N PHE A 68 -4.46 0.70 -8.72
CA PHE A 68 -4.87 -0.07 -7.54
C PHE A 68 -3.73 -1.01 -7.17
N ALA A 69 -3.05 -0.73 -6.06
CA ALA A 69 -1.91 -1.49 -5.55
C ALA A 69 -2.36 -2.33 -4.36
N CYS A 70 -2.69 -3.59 -4.60
CA CYS A 70 -3.20 -4.50 -3.58
C CYS A 70 -2.06 -5.28 -2.92
N GLU A 71 -1.91 -5.10 -1.61
CA GLU A 71 -1.02 -5.85 -0.74
C GLU A 71 -1.77 -7.05 -0.16
N ASN A 72 -1.65 -8.20 -0.84
CA ASN A 72 -2.29 -9.44 -0.41
C ASN A 72 -1.45 -10.13 0.66
N ASN A 73 -1.81 -9.91 1.92
CA ASN A 73 -1.14 -10.53 3.07
C ASN A 73 -1.89 -11.74 3.63
N LEU A 74 -2.97 -12.18 2.99
CA LEU A 74 -3.82 -13.33 3.29
C LEU A 74 -4.70 -13.19 4.53
N PHE A 75 -4.63 -12.10 5.28
CA PHE A 75 -5.37 -11.91 6.53
C PHE A 75 -6.03 -10.54 6.63
N SER A 76 -7.28 -10.53 7.06
CA SER A 76 -7.96 -9.33 7.57
C SER A 76 -7.97 -9.41 9.09
N VAL A 77 -7.13 -8.63 9.75
CA VAL A 77 -6.81 -8.75 11.17
C VAL A 77 -6.41 -10.19 11.51
N TYR A 78 -7.34 -11.02 11.98
CA TYR A 78 -7.15 -12.42 12.35
C TYR A 78 -7.80 -13.41 11.39
N THR A 79 -8.71 -12.92 10.52
CA THR A 79 -9.50 -13.78 9.63
C THR A 79 -8.72 -14.12 8.36
N PRO A 80 -8.42 -15.39 8.09
CA PRO A 80 -7.71 -15.79 6.90
C PRO A 80 -8.58 -15.62 5.65
N ILE A 81 -7.93 -15.37 4.52
CA ILE A 81 -8.61 -15.11 3.25
C ILE A 81 -9.54 -16.26 2.81
N LYS A 82 -9.19 -17.50 3.10
CA LYS A 82 -10.00 -18.69 2.77
C LYS A 82 -11.38 -18.71 3.42
N GLU A 83 -11.59 -17.95 4.50
CA GLU A 83 -12.88 -17.80 5.19
C GLU A 83 -13.68 -16.60 4.69
N ARG A 84 -13.09 -15.76 3.84
CA ARG A 84 -13.68 -14.52 3.33
C ARG A 84 -13.87 -14.49 1.82
N GLN A 85 -13.00 -15.20 1.09
CA GLN A 85 -12.97 -15.15 -0.36
C GLN A 85 -12.80 -16.56 -0.95
N ILE A 86 -13.34 -16.76 -2.15
CA ILE A 86 -13.28 -18.04 -2.89
C ILE A 86 -11.82 -18.49 -3.11
N ASP A 87 -10.95 -17.54 -3.45
CA ASP A 87 -9.52 -17.76 -3.69
C ASP A 87 -8.73 -16.46 -3.47
N SER A 88 -7.41 -16.54 -3.52
CA SER A 88 -6.47 -15.42 -3.39
C SER A 88 -6.01 -14.85 -4.73
N ASN A 89 -6.66 -15.20 -5.83
CA ASN A 89 -6.35 -14.64 -7.16
C ASN A 89 -7.36 -13.55 -7.53
N PHE A 90 -6.95 -12.30 -7.36
CA PHE A 90 -7.83 -11.15 -7.55
C PHE A 90 -8.01 -10.72 -9.01
N LYS A 91 -7.51 -11.52 -9.95
CA LYS A 91 -7.73 -11.26 -11.39
C LYS A 91 -9.20 -11.11 -11.72
N ARG A 92 -10.09 -11.89 -11.06
CA ARG A 92 -11.54 -11.81 -11.24
C ARG A 92 -12.12 -10.41 -10.99
N TYR A 93 -11.60 -9.68 -10.01
CA TYR A 93 -12.04 -8.31 -9.73
C TYR A 93 -11.61 -7.32 -10.81
N ALA A 94 -10.39 -7.48 -11.31
CA ALA A 94 -9.89 -6.65 -12.40
C ALA A 94 -10.61 -6.96 -13.73
N ASP A 95 -10.84 -8.24 -14.03
CA ASP A 95 -11.52 -8.68 -15.25
C ASP A 95 -12.97 -8.19 -15.30
N ALA A 96 -13.69 -8.15 -14.17
CA ALA A 96 -15.07 -7.65 -14.10
C ALA A 96 -15.20 -6.22 -14.66
N PHE A 97 -14.17 -5.41 -14.54
CA PHE A 97 -14.12 -4.02 -15.01
C PHE A 97 -13.13 -3.81 -16.18
N LYS A 98 -12.64 -4.89 -16.79
CA LYS A 98 -11.66 -4.82 -17.90
C LYS A 98 -10.41 -4.03 -17.56
N ILE A 99 -9.97 -4.07 -16.28
CA ILE A 99 -8.76 -3.42 -15.80
C ILE A 99 -7.56 -4.34 -16.03
N PRO A 100 -6.48 -3.89 -16.71
CA PRO A 100 -5.27 -4.68 -16.86
C PRO A 100 -4.70 -5.07 -15.48
N TYR A 101 -4.48 -6.38 -15.31
CA TYR A 101 -4.06 -6.98 -14.05
C TYR A 101 -2.63 -7.54 -14.13
N LYS A 102 -1.91 -7.43 -13.02
CA LYS A 102 -0.61 -8.07 -12.83
C LYS A 102 -0.46 -8.60 -11.41
N ARG A 103 0.00 -9.85 -11.28
CA ARG A 103 0.36 -10.45 -9.99
C ARG A 103 1.87 -10.57 -9.89
N VAL A 104 2.45 -10.25 -8.74
CA VAL A 104 3.88 -10.29 -8.46
C VAL A 104 4.15 -10.83 -7.06
N ASP A 105 5.34 -11.39 -6.84
CA ASP A 105 5.87 -11.63 -5.51
C ASP A 105 6.18 -10.28 -4.85
N GLY A 106 5.37 -9.88 -3.86
CA GLY A 106 5.48 -8.62 -3.13
C GLY A 106 6.76 -8.53 -2.29
N ASN A 107 7.39 -9.67 -1.98
CA ASN A 107 8.66 -9.71 -1.25
C ASN A 107 9.89 -9.56 -2.17
N ASN A 108 9.69 -9.54 -3.49
CA ASN A 108 10.74 -9.23 -4.45
C ASN A 108 10.67 -7.76 -4.89
N ILE A 109 11.33 -6.89 -4.15
CA ILE A 109 11.26 -5.44 -4.36
C ILE A 109 11.71 -5.00 -5.76
N GLU A 110 12.69 -5.67 -6.37
CA GLU A 110 13.15 -5.34 -7.72
C GLU A 110 12.07 -5.66 -8.76
N ASN A 111 11.38 -6.79 -8.59
CA ASN A 111 10.28 -7.16 -9.48
C ASN A 111 9.10 -6.19 -9.31
N VAL A 112 8.71 -5.89 -8.06
CA VAL A 112 7.67 -4.89 -7.76
C VAL A 112 8.01 -3.56 -8.42
N PHE A 113 9.24 -3.05 -8.24
CA PHE A 113 9.67 -1.79 -8.83
C PHE A 113 9.58 -1.80 -10.37
N ASN A 114 10.12 -2.84 -11.02
CA ASN A 114 10.17 -2.92 -12.48
C ASN A 114 8.77 -3.05 -13.10
N VAL A 115 7.89 -3.84 -12.48
CA VAL A 115 6.52 -4.02 -12.94
C VAL A 115 5.72 -2.73 -12.73
N SER A 116 5.81 -2.11 -11.55
CA SER A 116 5.13 -0.85 -11.26
C SER A 116 5.57 0.27 -12.20
N LYS A 117 6.86 0.38 -12.50
CA LYS A 117 7.39 1.35 -13.48
C LYS A 117 6.76 1.18 -14.87
N LYS A 118 6.59 -0.06 -15.34
CA LYS A 118 5.92 -0.36 -16.62
C LYS A 118 4.44 0.01 -16.58
N ILE A 119 3.76 -0.33 -15.48
CA ILE A 119 2.34 0.00 -15.29
C ILE A 119 2.13 1.52 -15.28
N ILE A 120 2.92 2.26 -14.51
CA ILE A 120 2.84 3.73 -14.44
C ILE A 120 3.05 4.36 -15.83
N LYS A 121 4.00 3.84 -16.61
CA LYS A 121 4.20 4.29 -18.00
C LYS A 121 2.95 4.05 -18.86
N ASN A 122 2.30 2.89 -18.74
CA ASN A 122 1.07 2.60 -19.45
C ASN A 122 -0.06 3.56 -19.08
N ILE A 123 -0.25 3.81 -17.78
CA ILE A 123 -1.28 4.75 -17.29
C ILE A 123 -1.04 6.16 -17.82
N LYS A 124 0.22 6.64 -17.76
CA LYS A 124 0.61 7.95 -18.32
C LYS A 124 0.37 8.05 -19.82
N ASN A 125 0.44 6.95 -20.55
CA ASN A 125 0.12 6.87 -21.97
C ASN A 125 -1.41 6.73 -22.24
N GLY A 126 -2.25 7.00 -21.25
CA GLY A 126 -3.71 7.04 -21.42
C GLY A 126 -4.41 5.68 -21.45
N LYS A 127 -3.72 4.58 -21.06
CA LYS A 127 -4.31 3.23 -21.07
C LYS A 127 -5.32 2.99 -19.93
N GLY A 128 -5.61 4.02 -19.11
CA GLY A 128 -6.58 3.93 -18.03
C GLY A 128 -6.04 3.24 -16.77
N PRO A 129 -6.95 2.82 -15.86
CA PRO A 129 -6.56 2.21 -14.59
C PRO A 129 -5.83 0.88 -14.78
N HIS A 130 -5.00 0.52 -13.81
CA HIS A 130 -4.35 -0.79 -13.72
C HIS A 130 -4.49 -1.34 -12.31
N PHE A 131 -4.40 -2.66 -12.19
CA PHE A 131 -4.40 -3.36 -10.92
C PHE A 131 -3.12 -4.20 -10.77
N ILE A 132 -2.41 -4.01 -9.66
CA ILE A 132 -1.28 -4.86 -9.29
C ILE A 132 -1.60 -5.58 -7.96
N GLN A 133 -1.50 -6.91 -7.98
CA GLN A 133 -1.54 -7.74 -6.78
C GLN A 133 -0.10 -8.07 -6.36
N MET A 134 0.24 -7.72 -5.13
CA MET A 134 1.54 -8.01 -4.53
C MET A 134 1.31 -9.02 -3.40
N ASP A 135 1.70 -10.27 -3.63
CA ASP A 135 1.60 -11.31 -2.60
C ASP A 135 2.71 -11.12 -1.57
N THR A 136 2.32 -10.92 -0.33
CA THR A 136 3.23 -10.65 0.79
C THR A 136 2.71 -11.29 2.07
N TYR A 137 3.29 -10.94 3.22
CA TYR A 137 2.86 -11.44 4.51
C TYR A 137 3.08 -10.40 5.61
N ARG A 138 2.13 -10.30 6.52
CA ARG A 138 2.26 -9.44 7.69
C ARG A 138 2.93 -10.23 8.82
N HIS A 139 4.14 -9.82 9.22
CA HIS A 139 4.93 -10.51 10.25
C HIS A 139 4.52 -10.16 11.67
N LEU A 140 4.00 -8.95 11.89
CA LEU A 140 3.60 -8.44 13.19
C LEU A 140 2.08 -8.33 13.31
N GLU A 141 1.59 -7.91 14.47
CA GLU A 141 0.18 -7.66 14.69
C GLU A 141 -0.41 -6.60 13.73
N HIS A 142 -1.73 -6.58 13.59
CA HIS A 142 -2.38 -5.67 12.66
C HIS A 142 -2.27 -4.19 13.10
N CYS A 143 -2.41 -3.92 14.39
CA CYS A 143 -2.50 -2.56 14.92
C CYS A 143 -1.32 -2.16 15.82
N GLY A 144 -0.16 -2.75 15.64
CA GLY A 144 1.00 -2.40 16.47
C GLY A 144 2.30 -3.09 16.05
N PRO A 145 3.37 -2.87 16.81
CA PRO A 145 4.69 -3.38 16.50
C PRO A 145 4.99 -4.76 17.14
N ASN A 146 4.04 -5.36 17.85
CA ASN A 146 4.28 -6.57 18.62
C ASN A 146 4.12 -7.85 17.80
N GLU A 147 4.73 -8.93 18.24
CA GLU A 147 4.45 -10.26 17.71
C GLU A 147 3.14 -10.79 18.29
N ASP A 148 2.28 -11.37 17.43
CA ASP A 148 0.97 -11.92 17.79
C ASP A 148 0.83 -13.41 17.49
N ASP A 149 1.94 -14.09 17.25
CA ASP A 149 1.98 -15.54 16.98
C ASP A 149 1.42 -16.39 18.12
N HIS A 150 1.42 -15.85 19.35
CA HIS A 150 0.83 -16.49 20.53
C HIS A 150 -0.70 -16.63 20.47
N LEU A 151 -1.38 -15.85 19.63
CA LEU A 151 -2.83 -15.93 19.41
C LEU A 151 -3.23 -17.13 18.55
N ASN A 152 -2.28 -17.84 17.95
CA ASN A 152 -2.44 -19.09 17.19
C ASN A 152 -3.45 -19.05 16.02
N TYR A 153 -3.79 -17.90 15.49
CA TYR A 153 -4.66 -17.78 14.30
C TYR A 153 -3.90 -18.08 12.99
N ARG A 154 -2.57 -18.04 13.03
CA ARG A 154 -1.67 -18.37 11.92
C ARG A 154 -0.99 -19.72 12.14
N ASN A 155 -0.85 -20.50 11.08
CA ASN A 155 -0.11 -21.75 11.15
C ASN A 155 1.40 -21.47 11.33
N LYS A 156 2.03 -22.15 12.28
CA LYS A 156 3.46 -21.97 12.59
C LYS A 156 4.37 -22.25 11.38
N ASN A 157 4.02 -23.25 10.56
CA ASN A 157 4.79 -23.55 9.34
C ASN A 157 4.67 -22.43 8.31
N GLU A 158 3.48 -21.85 8.16
CA GLU A 158 3.23 -20.69 7.29
C GLU A 158 4.05 -19.48 7.74
N VAL A 159 3.99 -19.14 9.02
CA VAL A 159 4.80 -18.04 9.60
C VAL A 159 6.29 -18.28 9.33
N SER A 160 6.79 -19.50 9.61
CA SER A 160 8.19 -19.85 9.39
C SER A 160 8.60 -19.75 7.91
N PHE A 161 7.72 -20.16 7.00
CA PHE A 161 7.95 -20.03 5.56
C PHE A 161 8.10 -18.57 5.14
N TRP A 162 7.21 -17.69 5.59
CA TRP A 162 7.24 -16.29 5.25
C TRP A 162 8.38 -15.51 5.94
N LYS A 163 8.74 -15.86 7.19
CA LYS A 163 9.93 -15.30 7.88
C LYS A 163 11.23 -15.56 7.10
N LYS A 164 11.33 -16.68 6.38
CA LYS A 164 12.47 -16.96 5.48
C LYS A 164 12.47 -16.09 4.22
N LYS A 165 11.31 -15.60 3.81
CA LYS A 165 11.11 -14.74 2.64
C LYS A 165 11.02 -13.25 3.00
N ASP A 166 11.50 -12.84 4.17
CA ASP A 166 11.54 -11.44 4.59
C ASP A 166 12.24 -10.59 3.50
N PRO A 167 11.53 -9.61 2.89
CA PRO A 167 12.04 -8.84 1.77
C PRO A 167 13.29 -8.04 2.12
N LEU A 168 13.40 -7.56 3.36
CA LEU A 168 14.58 -6.82 3.83
C LEU A 168 15.80 -7.74 3.89
N LYS A 169 15.67 -8.93 4.49
CA LYS A 169 16.76 -9.90 4.57
C LYS A 169 17.20 -10.38 3.19
N VAL A 170 16.23 -10.67 2.31
CA VAL A 170 16.52 -11.11 0.93
C VAL A 170 17.30 -10.04 0.17
N LEU A 171 16.85 -8.77 0.25
CA LEU A 171 17.55 -7.67 -0.41
C LEU A 171 18.91 -7.38 0.22
N GLU A 172 19.03 -7.40 1.55
CA GLU A 172 20.29 -7.19 2.26
C GLU A 172 21.34 -8.22 1.83
N ASN A 173 20.98 -9.51 1.81
CA ASN A 173 21.87 -10.57 1.34
C ASN A 173 22.32 -10.36 -0.11
N LYS A 174 21.45 -9.82 -0.96
CA LYS A 174 21.78 -9.50 -2.35
C LYS A 174 22.74 -8.30 -2.44
N LEU A 175 22.50 -7.28 -1.64
CA LEU A 175 23.34 -6.08 -1.59
C LEU A 175 24.74 -6.37 -1.01
N LEU A 176 24.86 -7.27 -0.03
CA LEU A 176 26.13 -7.69 0.56
C LEU A 176 27.08 -8.36 -0.45
N LYS A 177 26.57 -8.84 -1.59
CA LYS A 177 27.41 -9.32 -2.71
C LYS A 177 28.10 -8.18 -3.46
N LYS A 178 27.61 -6.94 -3.36
CA LYS A 178 28.12 -5.78 -4.10
C LYS A 178 28.70 -4.69 -3.20
N TYR A 179 28.24 -4.61 -1.96
CA TYR A 179 28.58 -3.54 -1.02
C TYR A 179 29.11 -4.12 0.27
N LYS A 180 30.04 -3.42 0.90
CA LYS A 180 30.57 -3.79 2.22
C LYS A 180 29.48 -3.67 3.29
N ARG A 181 29.56 -4.52 4.30
CA ARG A 181 28.60 -4.57 5.43
C ARG A 181 28.51 -3.23 6.18
N GLU A 182 29.64 -2.54 6.31
CA GLU A 182 29.71 -1.23 6.98
C GLU A 182 28.82 -0.19 6.32
N LYS A 183 28.72 -0.20 4.98
CA LYS A 183 27.83 0.72 4.23
C LYS A 183 26.36 0.47 4.56
N LEU A 184 25.92 -0.78 4.60
CA LEU A 184 24.54 -1.12 4.95
C LEU A 184 24.25 -0.83 6.43
N SER A 185 25.18 -1.12 7.32
CA SER A 185 25.06 -0.76 8.74
C SER A 185 24.97 0.75 8.94
N TYR A 186 25.77 1.53 8.21
CA TYR A 186 25.68 3.00 8.25
C TYR A 186 24.30 3.51 7.78
N MET A 187 23.76 2.94 6.69
CA MET A 187 22.41 3.29 6.22
C MET A 187 21.34 3.01 7.27
N LYS A 188 21.35 1.82 7.89
CA LYS A 188 20.43 1.46 8.98
C LYS A 188 20.52 2.45 10.14
N LYS A 189 21.71 2.68 10.67
CA LYS A 189 21.94 3.64 11.77
C LYS A 189 21.48 5.06 11.41
N THR A 190 21.60 5.45 10.15
CA THR A 190 21.16 6.78 9.69
C THR A 190 19.64 6.88 9.70
N ILE A 191 18.95 5.80 9.29
CA ILE A 191 17.48 5.72 9.34
C ILE A 191 17.00 5.73 10.79
N ASP A 192 17.59 4.91 11.67
CA ASP A 192 17.23 4.83 13.09
C ASP A 192 17.36 6.19 13.76
N ARG A 193 18.50 6.87 13.60
CA ARG A 193 18.69 8.24 14.13
C ARG A 193 17.64 9.24 13.62
N LYS A 194 17.22 9.10 12.36
CA LYS A 194 16.18 9.93 11.77
C LYS A 194 14.83 9.68 12.43
N ILE A 195 14.49 8.43 12.66
CA ILE A 195 13.26 8.02 13.34
C ILE A 195 13.27 8.56 14.76
N ASP A 196 14.33 8.31 15.54
CA ASP A 196 14.46 8.79 16.93
C ASP A 196 14.31 10.31 17.02
N LYS A 197 14.93 11.05 16.08
CA LYS A 197 14.81 12.50 16.02
C LYS A 197 13.37 12.96 15.75
N ILE A 198 12.66 12.27 14.83
CA ILE A 198 11.26 12.58 14.52
C ILE A 198 10.39 12.34 15.75
N PHE A 199 10.50 11.19 16.40
CA PHE A 199 9.76 10.88 17.63
C PHE A 199 10.05 11.92 18.72
N SER A 200 11.33 12.24 18.98
CA SER A 200 11.72 13.22 19.97
C SER A 200 11.17 14.63 19.69
N ASN A 201 11.04 14.99 18.41
CA ASN A 201 10.45 16.27 18.03
C ASN A 201 8.93 16.26 18.26
N VAL A 202 8.24 15.21 17.79
CA VAL A 202 6.78 15.11 17.95
C VAL A 202 6.35 15.10 19.42
N LEU A 203 7.11 14.45 20.30
CA LEU A 203 6.84 14.44 21.74
C LEU A 203 6.96 15.82 22.41
N LYS A 204 7.62 16.78 21.75
CA LYS A 204 7.77 18.17 22.23
C LYS A 204 6.69 19.10 21.66
N GLU A 205 5.95 18.65 20.65
CA GLU A 205 4.89 19.46 20.05
C GLU A 205 3.72 19.65 21.01
N LYS A 206 3.07 20.80 20.89
CA LYS A 206 1.86 21.08 21.67
C LYS A 206 0.68 20.30 21.09
N TYR A 207 -0.20 19.86 21.97
CA TYR A 207 -1.48 19.28 21.55
C TYR A 207 -2.31 20.33 20.77
N PRO A 208 -3.12 19.88 19.77
CA PRO A 208 -4.03 20.76 19.05
C PRO A 208 -5.00 21.44 20.02
N THR A 209 -5.30 22.70 19.76
CA THR A 209 -6.30 23.45 20.52
C THR A 209 -7.72 23.16 19.98
N PRO A 210 -8.80 23.46 20.76
CA PRO A 210 -10.17 23.37 20.25
C PRO A 210 -10.40 24.19 18.97
N ASN A 211 -9.69 25.29 18.80
CA ASN A 211 -9.77 26.12 17.57
C ASN A 211 -9.09 25.43 16.38
N ASP A 212 -8.04 24.64 16.59
CA ASP A 212 -7.41 23.89 15.51
C ASP A 212 -8.33 22.78 14.99
N ALA A 213 -9.18 22.21 15.85
CA ALA A 213 -10.16 21.19 15.46
C ALA A 213 -11.27 21.75 14.54
N LYS A 214 -11.49 23.07 14.56
CA LYS A 214 -12.49 23.73 13.71
C LYS A 214 -11.95 24.18 12.35
N LYS A 215 -10.64 24.15 12.17
CA LYS A 215 -10.02 24.52 10.90
C LYS A 215 -10.35 23.46 9.82
N PHE A 216 -10.57 23.93 8.61
CA PHE A 216 -10.82 23.06 7.43
C PHE A 216 -12.10 22.20 7.49
N VAL A 217 -13.04 22.51 8.37
CA VAL A 217 -14.34 21.85 8.44
C VAL A 217 -15.26 22.32 7.30
N TYR A 218 -15.14 23.58 6.93
CA TYR A 218 -15.87 24.19 5.82
C TYR A 218 -14.88 24.77 4.80
N ALA A 219 -15.33 24.88 3.57
CA ALA A 219 -14.59 25.61 2.53
C ALA A 219 -14.62 27.12 2.87
N GLU A 220 -13.47 27.78 2.78
CA GLU A 220 -13.31 29.22 2.84
C GLU A 220 -13.58 29.85 1.47
#